data_65da10de6f730b670b078b9f2634b33c
#
_entry.id   65da10de6f730b670b078b9f2634b33c
#
_cell.length_a   1.000
_cell.length_b   1.000
_cell.length_c   1.000
_cell.angle_alpha   90.00
_cell.angle_beta   90.00
_cell.angle_gamma   90.00
#
_symmetry.space_group_name_H-M   'P 1'
#
loop_
_entity.id
_entity.type
_entity.pdbx_description
1 polymer ?
#
loop_
_entity_poly.entity_id
_entity_poly.type
_entity_poly.pdbx_seq_one_letter_code
_entity_poly.pdbx_strand_id
1 'polypeptide(L)'
;MANYLFTSESVTEGHPDKVCDQISDAVLDAILEKDPKGHVACECTATTGIIYIMGEISTSCYVDIPKIAREVVREIGYDNAAYGFDCNTCAVLTAIDEQSGDIAMGVDQSLELKEGMVGDDLENGAGDQGMMFGYACDETPELMPLPISLAQKMARRLAEVRKSGELTYLRPDGKTQVTIEYDGEGKPVRVDTVVVSTQHDPDVSLEQIRADMIEHVILPTIPAELNCGDIKYFVNPTGRFVKGGPAADSGLTGRKIIVDTYGGSAPHGGGCFSGKDPTKVDRSATYAARWVAKNIVAAGLAHRCQVQLAYAIGVANPVSVNVTTFGTGSVPDHVLAKAVNEVFDLRPSAIIRDLDLRKPIYRRLAAYGHMGREDLGVAWEKTDRASALRTACGV
;
A
#
# COMPACT_ATOMS: atom_id res chain seq x y z
N MET A 1 13.46 21.66 20.95
CA MET A 1 14.44 20.78 20.28
C MET A 1 14.81 21.45 18.95
N ALA A 2 15.95 21.07 18.32
CA ALA A 2 16.31 21.61 17.00
C ALA A 2 15.38 21.02 15.93
N ASN A 3 15.22 21.75 14.81
CA ASN A 3 14.52 21.23 13.63
C ASN A 3 15.25 19.99 13.09
N TYR A 4 14.49 19.10 12.44
CA TYR A 4 15.04 17.89 11.81
C TYR A 4 14.37 17.64 10.45
N LEU A 5 15.02 16.83 9.61
CA LEU A 5 14.51 16.46 8.30
C LEU A 5 14.03 15.01 8.33
N PHE A 6 12.90 14.75 7.68
CA PHE A 6 12.39 13.41 7.46
C PHE A 6 11.98 13.23 6.00
N THR A 7 12.28 12.06 5.42
CA THR A 7 12.14 11.80 3.98
C THR A 7 11.34 10.54 3.74
N SER A 8 10.42 10.60 2.78
CA SER A 8 9.75 9.42 2.23
C SER A 8 9.83 9.43 0.71
N GLU A 9 9.73 8.24 0.11
CA GLU A 9 9.71 8.07 -1.34
C GLU A 9 8.46 7.33 -1.81
N SER A 10 8.13 7.49 -3.08
CA SER A 10 7.13 6.72 -3.79
C SER A 10 7.56 6.46 -5.23
N VAL A 11 6.82 5.60 -5.91
CA VAL A 11 7.09 5.24 -7.31
C VAL A 11 5.79 5.25 -8.11
N THR A 12 5.92 5.42 -9.43
CA THR A 12 4.77 5.35 -10.34
C THR A 12 4.30 3.91 -10.56
N GLU A 13 3.12 3.77 -11.15
CA GLU A 13 2.56 2.48 -11.57
C GLU A 13 3.46 1.71 -12.56
N GLY A 14 4.34 2.40 -13.29
CA GLY A 14 5.28 1.82 -14.25
C GLY A 14 6.60 1.35 -13.67
N HIS A 15 6.86 1.59 -12.38
CA HIS A 15 8.02 1.01 -11.70
C HIS A 15 7.96 -0.53 -11.74
N PRO A 16 9.07 -1.26 -12.02
CA PRO A 16 9.04 -2.72 -12.20
C PRO A 16 8.34 -3.50 -11.08
N ASP A 17 8.63 -3.17 -9.82
CA ASP A 17 7.99 -3.81 -8.68
C ASP A 17 6.47 -3.52 -8.65
N LYS A 18 6.06 -2.29 -9.01
CA LYS A 18 4.64 -1.92 -9.05
C LYS A 18 3.89 -2.50 -10.25
N VAL A 19 4.57 -2.77 -11.35
CA VAL A 19 4.00 -3.59 -12.44
C VAL A 19 3.65 -4.98 -11.92
N CYS A 20 4.55 -5.62 -11.16
CA CYS A 20 4.33 -6.93 -10.57
C CYS A 20 3.20 -6.92 -9.54
N ASP A 21 3.17 -5.95 -8.64
CA ASP A 21 2.09 -5.79 -7.65
C ASP A 21 0.72 -5.65 -8.32
N GLN A 22 0.61 -4.83 -9.36
CA GLN A 22 -0.64 -4.64 -10.09
C GLN A 22 -1.09 -5.89 -10.85
N ILE A 23 -0.16 -6.68 -11.40
CA ILE A 23 -0.49 -7.96 -12.06
C ILE A 23 -1.02 -8.95 -11.01
N SER A 24 -0.31 -9.10 -9.88
CA SER A 24 -0.71 -10.01 -8.81
C SER A 24 -2.10 -9.68 -8.25
N ASP A 25 -2.38 -8.40 -7.99
CA ASP A 25 -3.69 -7.95 -7.52
C ASP A 25 -4.78 -7.99 -8.60
N ALA A 26 -4.44 -7.84 -9.87
CA ALA A 26 -5.40 -8.02 -10.96
C ALA A 26 -5.84 -9.49 -11.11
N VAL A 27 -4.93 -10.44 -10.89
CA VAL A 27 -5.27 -11.88 -10.84
C VAL A 27 -6.20 -12.16 -9.65
N LEU A 28 -5.87 -11.61 -8.47
CA LEU A 28 -6.71 -11.73 -7.28
C LEU A 28 -8.12 -11.17 -7.53
N ASP A 29 -8.24 -9.95 -8.05
CA ASP A 29 -9.53 -9.32 -8.31
C ASP A 29 -10.38 -10.12 -9.31
N ALA A 30 -9.76 -10.64 -10.37
CA ALA A 30 -10.45 -11.46 -11.37
C ALA A 30 -10.98 -12.79 -10.80
N ILE A 31 -10.33 -13.32 -9.76
CA ILE A 31 -10.79 -14.51 -9.04
C ILE A 31 -11.94 -14.13 -8.10
N LEU A 32 -11.75 -13.10 -7.25
CA LEU A 32 -12.75 -12.69 -6.26
C LEU A 32 -14.06 -12.23 -6.89
N GLU A 33 -14.04 -11.69 -8.11
CA GLU A 33 -15.24 -11.32 -8.86
C GLU A 33 -16.15 -12.53 -9.14
N LYS A 34 -15.56 -13.73 -9.32
CA LYS A 34 -16.27 -14.97 -9.67
C LYS A 34 -16.37 -15.94 -8.49
N ASP A 35 -15.37 -15.94 -7.63
CA ASP A 35 -15.23 -16.81 -6.46
C ASP A 35 -14.74 -16.00 -5.26
N PRO A 36 -15.64 -15.34 -4.51
CA PRO A 36 -15.29 -14.52 -3.36
C PRO A 36 -14.61 -15.28 -2.21
N LYS A 37 -14.64 -16.62 -2.25
CA LYS A 37 -14.00 -17.49 -1.26
C LYS A 37 -12.71 -18.15 -1.77
N GLY A 38 -12.26 -17.83 -2.97
CA GLY A 38 -11.03 -18.33 -3.55
C GLY A 38 -9.81 -17.98 -2.68
N HIS A 39 -8.89 -18.93 -2.53
CA HIS A 39 -7.61 -18.73 -1.87
C HIS A 39 -6.56 -18.38 -2.92
N VAL A 40 -5.88 -17.27 -2.71
CA VAL A 40 -4.91 -16.72 -3.67
C VAL A 40 -3.66 -16.27 -2.94
N ALA A 41 -2.53 -16.81 -3.36
CA ALA A 41 -1.20 -16.32 -3.09
C ALA A 41 -0.48 -16.25 -4.44
N CYS A 42 -0.54 -15.09 -5.10
CA CYS A 42 -0.05 -14.87 -6.46
C CYS A 42 1.12 -13.91 -6.44
N GLU A 43 2.28 -14.37 -6.87
CA GLU A 43 3.48 -13.57 -6.99
C GLU A 43 3.88 -13.42 -8.45
N CYS A 44 4.52 -12.29 -8.77
CA CYS A 44 4.94 -11.96 -10.12
C CYS A 44 6.37 -11.44 -10.10
N THR A 45 7.15 -11.81 -11.09
CA THR A 45 8.41 -11.14 -11.42
C THR A 45 8.42 -10.71 -12.88
N ALA A 46 9.01 -9.55 -13.15
CA ALA A 46 9.13 -9.02 -14.50
C ALA A 46 10.57 -8.52 -14.74
N THR A 47 11.10 -8.83 -15.92
CA THR A 47 12.41 -8.36 -16.37
C THR A 47 12.38 -8.19 -17.88
N THR A 48 13.52 -7.94 -18.54
CA THR A 48 13.60 -7.70 -19.97
C THR A 48 12.85 -8.78 -20.76
N GLY A 49 11.73 -8.41 -21.38
CA GLY A 49 10.96 -9.25 -22.30
C GLY A 49 10.16 -10.40 -21.67
N ILE A 50 10.10 -10.54 -20.35
CA ILE A 50 9.41 -11.65 -19.69
C ILE A 50 8.67 -11.22 -18.43
N ILE A 51 7.51 -11.82 -18.21
CA ILE A 51 6.74 -11.82 -16.97
C ILE A 51 6.61 -13.29 -16.55
N TYR A 52 6.92 -13.59 -15.29
CA TYR A 52 6.72 -14.90 -14.70
C TYR A 52 5.80 -14.76 -13.48
N ILE A 53 4.68 -15.49 -13.51
CA ILE A 53 3.64 -15.48 -12.49
C ILE A 53 3.60 -16.85 -11.85
N MET A 54 3.71 -16.88 -10.51
CA MET A 54 3.81 -18.10 -9.73
C MET A 54 2.99 -17.97 -8.45
N GLY A 55 2.75 -19.08 -7.78
CA GLY A 55 2.08 -19.11 -6.49
C GLY A 55 1.05 -20.20 -6.37
N GLU A 56 0.23 -20.14 -5.33
CA GLU A 56 -0.78 -21.11 -5.00
C GLU A 56 -2.17 -20.47 -5.10
N ILE A 57 -3.03 -21.10 -5.92
CA ILE A 57 -4.40 -20.65 -6.15
C ILE A 57 -5.35 -21.83 -6.06
N SER A 58 -6.30 -21.77 -5.11
CA SER A 58 -7.41 -22.69 -4.99
C SER A 58 -8.72 -21.96 -5.22
N THR A 59 -9.38 -22.23 -6.34
CA THR A 59 -10.60 -21.54 -6.75
C THR A 59 -11.50 -22.44 -7.58
N SER A 60 -12.80 -22.14 -7.55
CA SER A 60 -13.82 -22.82 -8.39
C SER A 60 -13.94 -22.22 -9.78
N CYS A 61 -13.23 -21.13 -10.10
CA CYS A 61 -13.36 -20.43 -11.37
C CYS A 61 -12.08 -20.49 -12.21
N TYR A 62 -12.23 -20.25 -13.50
CA TYR A 62 -11.12 -20.06 -14.43
C TYR A 62 -10.87 -18.57 -14.70
N VAL A 63 -9.60 -18.17 -14.68
CA VAL A 63 -9.12 -16.85 -15.12
C VAL A 63 -7.96 -17.01 -16.11
N ASP A 64 -7.93 -16.17 -17.13
CA ASP A 64 -6.84 -16.14 -18.12
C ASP A 64 -5.72 -15.24 -17.62
N ILE A 65 -4.83 -15.79 -16.78
CA ILE A 65 -3.74 -15.06 -16.14
C ILE A 65 -2.82 -14.36 -17.17
N PRO A 66 -2.37 -15.00 -18.28
CA PRO A 66 -1.56 -14.31 -19.28
C PRO A 66 -2.27 -13.11 -19.92
N LYS A 67 -3.57 -13.20 -20.16
CA LYS A 67 -4.36 -12.09 -20.69
C LYS A 67 -4.44 -10.94 -19.70
N ILE A 68 -4.73 -11.23 -18.43
CA ILE A 68 -4.78 -10.24 -17.34
C ILE A 68 -3.44 -9.50 -17.25
N ALA A 69 -2.32 -10.22 -17.22
CA ALA A 69 -0.99 -9.61 -17.16
C ALA A 69 -0.72 -8.64 -18.31
N ARG A 70 -1.07 -9.03 -19.55
CA ARG A 70 -0.90 -8.16 -20.73
C ARG A 70 -1.79 -6.94 -20.70
N GLU A 71 -3.02 -7.06 -20.20
CA GLU A 71 -3.95 -5.94 -20.04
C GLU A 71 -3.42 -4.94 -19.01
N VAL A 72 -2.92 -5.41 -17.86
CA VAL A 72 -2.29 -4.54 -16.85
C VAL A 72 -1.10 -3.79 -17.44
N VAL A 73 -0.18 -4.46 -18.12
CA VAL A 73 1.00 -3.86 -18.74
C VAL A 73 0.62 -2.82 -19.79
N ARG A 74 -0.41 -3.08 -20.59
CA ARG A 74 -0.96 -2.14 -21.58
C ARG A 74 -1.53 -0.89 -20.93
N GLU A 75 -2.34 -1.05 -19.89
CA GLU A 75 -2.98 0.08 -19.18
C GLU A 75 -1.98 0.95 -18.43
N ILE A 76 -0.86 0.37 -17.97
CA ILE A 76 0.27 1.13 -17.42
C ILE A 76 0.92 1.99 -18.51
N GLY A 77 0.90 1.54 -19.77
CA GLY A 77 1.45 2.26 -20.92
C GLY A 77 2.74 1.65 -21.48
N TYR A 78 3.03 0.39 -21.17
CA TYR A 78 4.06 -0.39 -21.86
C TYR A 78 3.46 -1.11 -23.07
N ASP A 79 3.13 -0.36 -24.10
CA ASP A 79 2.45 -0.79 -25.33
C ASP A 79 3.27 -0.53 -26.60
N ASN A 80 4.53 -0.13 -26.43
CA ASN A 80 5.45 0.18 -27.52
C ASN A 80 6.80 -0.51 -27.32
N ALA A 81 7.21 -1.32 -28.30
CA ALA A 81 8.47 -2.07 -28.27
C ALA A 81 9.72 -1.15 -28.11
N ALA A 82 9.64 0.12 -28.54
CA ALA A 82 10.72 1.10 -28.35
C ALA A 82 11.01 1.41 -26.86
N TYR A 83 10.08 1.10 -25.95
CA TYR A 83 10.31 1.25 -24.51
C TYR A 83 11.14 0.11 -23.92
N GLY A 84 11.42 -0.94 -24.71
CA GLY A 84 12.18 -2.11 -24.29
C GLY A 84 11.36 -3.14 -23.50
N PHE A 85 10.09 -2.84 -23.24
CA PHE A 85 9.09 -3.73 -22.63
C PHE A 85 7.73 -3.42 -23.25
N ASP A 86 7.01 -4.44 -23.70
CA ASP A 86 5.79 -4.27 -24.48
C ASP A 86 4.81 -5.42 -24.20
N CYS A 87 3.57 -5.07 -23.87
CA CYS A 87 2.47 -5.98 -23.55
C CYS A 87 2.17 -6.99 -24.66
N ASN A 88 2.46 -6.67 -25.93
CA ASN A 88 2.18 -7.55 -27.06
C ASN A 88 3.30 -8.58 -27.29
N THR A 89 4.54 -8.23 -26.99
CA THR A 89 5.73 -9.01 -27.35
C THR A 89 6.43 -9.67 -26.18
N CYS A 90 6.19 -9.25 -24.93
CA CYS A 90 6.78 -9.92 -23.76
C CYS A 90 6.26 -11.36 -23.63
N ALA A 91 7.13 -12.26 -23.19
CA ALA A 91 6.69 -13.61 -22.79
C ALA A 91 5.94 -13.53 -21.45
N VAL A 92 4.88 -14.32 -21.30
CA VAL A 92 4.17 -14.50 -20.03
C VAL A 92 4.16 -15.98 -19.70
N LEU A 93 4.85 -16.34 -18.63
CA LEU A 93 4.93 -17.70 -18.11
C LEU A 93 4.18 -17.80 -16.79
N THR A 94 3.57 -18.97 -16.54
CA THR A 94 2.84 -19.24 -15.31
C THR A 94 3.28 -20.56 -14.69
N ALA A 95 3.42 -20.60 -13.36
CA ALA A 95 3.58 -21.79 -12.54
C ALA A 95 2.67 -21.63 -11.31
N ILE A 96 1.45 -22.13 -11.44
CA ILE A 96 0.42 -22.02 -10.40
C ILE A 96 0.09 -23.44 -9.94
N ASP A 97 0.19 -23.64 -8.63
CA ASP A 97 -0.18 -24.86 -7.93
C ASP A 97 -1.44 -24.66 -7.09
N GLU A 98 -2.04 -25.74 -6.59
CA GLU A 98 -3.10 -25.67 -5.59
C GLU A 98 -2.48 -25.43 -4.19
N GLN A 99 -3.25 -24.77 -3.31
CA GLN A 99 -2.82 -24.58 -1.91
C GLN A 99 -2.61 -25.96 -1.23
N SER A 100 -1.54 -26.06 -0.43
CA SER A 100 -1.27 -27.26 0.37
C SER A 100 -2.44 -27.60 1.29
N GLY A 101 -2.88 -28.87 1.26
CA GLY A 101 -3.92 -29.37 2.17
C GLY A 101 -3.58 -29.24 3.66
N ASP A 102 -2.30 -29.29 4.02
CA ASP A 102 -1.86 -29.11 5.40
C ASP A 102 -2.08 -27.66 5.88
N ILE A 103 -1.84 -26.69 5.01
CA ILE A 103 -2.10 -25.27 5.30
C ILE A 103 -3.61 -25.03 5.40
N ALA A 104 -4.38 -25.55 4.45
CA ALA A 104 -5.84 -25.41 4.44
C ALA A 104 -6.48 -25.91 5.73
N MET A 105 -6.06 -27.08 6.25
CA MET A 105 -6.57 -27.62 7.53
C MET A 105 -6.37 -26.67 8.73
N GLY A 106 -5.32 -25.86 8.72
CA GLY A 106 -5.03 -24.90 9.80
C GLY A 106 -5.81 -23.59 9.66
N VAL A 107 -6.08 -23.18 8.43
CA VAL A 107 -6.70 -21.89 8.10
C VAL A 107 -8.22 -21.97 8.03
N ASP A 108 -8.76 -23.04 7.43
CA ASP A 108 -10.21 -23.20 7.21
C ASP A 108 -10.97 -23.53 8.49
N GLN A 109 -10.28 -24.00 9.52
CA GLN A 109 -10.86 -24.28 10.83
C GLN A 109 -9.88 -23.88 11.95
N SER A 110 -10.25 -22.84 12.70
CA SER A 110 -9.40 -22.31 13.78
C SER A 110 -9.16 -23.34 14.91
N LEU A 111 -8.09 -23.12 15.66
CA LEU A 111 -7.76 -23.93 16.85
C LEU A 111 -8.89 -23.88 17.86
N GLU A 112 -9.48 -22.72 18.08
CA GLU A 112 -10.59 -22.49 19.00
C GLU A 112 -11.80 -23.37 18.66
N LEU A 113 -12.15 -23.48 17.37
CA LEU A 113 -13.24 -24.40 16.93
C LEU A 113 -12.87 -25.86 17.13
N LYS A 114 -11.62 -26.26 16.87
CA LYS A 114 -11.14 -27.64 17.08
C LYS A 114 -11.16 -28.01 18.54
N GLU A 115 -10.98 -27.06 19.45
CA GLU A 115 -11.06 -27.25 20.91
C GLU A 115 -12.50 -27.17 21.44
N GLY A 116 -13.49 -26.99 20.54
CA GLY A 116 -14.91 -27.02 20.90
C GLY A 116 -15.48 -25.68 21.37
N MET A 117 -14.78 -24.56 21.15
CA MET A 117 -15.34 -23.24 21.38
C MET A 117 -16.46 -22.96 20.36
N VAL A 118 -17.53 -22.35 20.82
CA VAL A 118 -18.65 -21.94 19.97
C VAL A 118 -18.70 -20.42 19.97
N GLY A 119 -18.74 -19.80 18.79
CA GLY A 119 -18.86 -18.36 18.63
C GLY A 119 -18.84 -17.96 17.17
N ASP A 120 -19.43 -16.84 16.88
CA ASP A 120 -19.36 -16.22 15.55
C ASP A 120 -17.90 -15.80 15.24
N ASP A 121 -17.52 -15.79 13.97
CA ASP A 121 -16.19 -15.37 13.48
C ASP A 121 -14.99 -16.21 14.00
N LEU A 122 -15.22 -17.41 14.50
CA LEU A 122 -14.17 -18.38 14.84
C LEU A 122 -13.86 -19.35 13.69
N GLU A 123 -14.52 -19.22 12.54
CA GLU A 123 -14.38 -20.17 11.43
C GLU A 123 -12.94 -20.24 10.92
N ASN A 124 -12.31 -19.12 10.65
CA ASN A 124 -10.96 -19.08 10.13
C ASN A 124 -9.93 -18.73 11.20
N GLY A 125 -8.89 -19.54 11.27
CA GLY A 125 -7.65 -19.17 11.93
C GLY A 125 -6.84 -18.20 11.06
N ALA A 126 -5.84 -17.54 11.65
CA ALA A 126 -4.91 -16.72 10.88
C ALA A 126 -4.16 -17.55 9.84
N GLY A 127 -4.06 -17.05 8.62
CA GLY A 127 -3.42 -17.73 7.50
C GLY A 127 -1.91 -17.90 7.65
N ASP A 128 -1.29 -17.15 8.54
CA ASP A 128 0.12 -17.27 8.91
C ASP A 128 0.35 -16.69 10.31
N GLN A 129 1.52 -16.96 10.86
CA GLN A 129 2.06 -16.19 11.98
C GLN A 129 2.58 -14.84 11.46
N GLY A 130 2.59 -13.82 12.33
CA GLY A 130 3.19 -12.54 11.94
C GLY A 130 2.81 -11.41 12.87
N MET A 131 3.43 -10.26 12.62
CA MET A 131 3.10 -8.99 13.26
C MET A 131 2.76 -7.96 12.17
N MET A 132 1.72 -7.18 12.39
CA MET A 132 1.21 -6.17 11.48
C MET A 132 1.13 -4.84 12.17
N PHE A 133 1.38 -3.75 11.43
CA PHE A 133 1.39 -2.40 11.97
C PHE A 133 0.38 -1.51 11.27
N GLY A 134 -0.35 -0.75 12.07
CA GLY A 134 -1.16 0.38 11.63
C GLY A 134 -0.58 1.68 12.18
N TYR A 135 -0.76 2.77 11.44
CA TYR A 135 -0.34 4.09 11.87
C TYR A 135 -1.32 5.16 11.38
N ALA A 136 -1.46 6.22 12.16
CA ALA A 136 -2.13 7.45 11.76
C ALA A 136 -1.51 8.64 12.51
N CYS A 137 -1.55 9.81 11.90
CA CYS A 137 -1.18 11.09 12.51
C CYS A 137 -2.01 12.23 11.89
N ASP A 138 -2.10 13.35 12.56
CA ASP A 138 -2.90 14.51 12.16
C ASP A 138 -2.16 15.50 11.24
N GLU A 139 -1.12 15.03 10.52
CA GLU A 139 -0.33 15.87 9.60
C GLU A 139 -1.06 16.17 8.28
N THR A 140 -2.00 15.34 7.86
CA THR A 140 -2.76 15.50 6.63
C THR A 140 -4.25 15.21 6.85
N PRO A 141 -5.15 15.70 5.99
CA PRO A 141 -6.59 15.43 6.11
C PRO A 141 -6.93 13.93 6.14
N GLU A 142 -6.22 13.11 5.37
CA GLU A 142 -6.36 11.66 5.34
C GLU A 142 -5.72 10.94 6.54
N LEU A 143 -5.15 11.69 7.48
CA LEU A 143 -4.45 11.20 8.67
C LEU A 143 -3.25 10.31 8.36
N MET A 144 -2.47 10.73 7.36
CA MET A 144 -1.23 10.10 6.90
C MET A 144 -0.02 10.99 7.22
N PRO A 145 1.18 10.39 7.37
CA PRO A 145 2.42 11.17 7.43
C PRO A 145 2.61 12.01 6.17
N LEU A 146 2.94 13.28 6.34
CA LEU A 146 3.04 14.24 5.25
C LEU A 146 4.06 13.86 4.16
N PRO A 147 5.28 13.37 4.48
CA PRO A 147 6.27 13.05 3.45
C PRO A 147 5.81 11.97 2.48
N ILE A 148 5.23 10.87 3.00
CA ILE A 148 4.73 9.79 2.13
C ILE A 148 3.46 10.21 1.38
N SER A 149 2.56 10.96 2.02
CA SER A 149 1.36 11.48 1.35
C SER A 149 1.74 12.34 0.15
N LEU A 150 2.69 13.27 0.29
CA LEU A 150 3.16 14.10 -0.81
C LEU A 150 3.91 13.29 -1.87
N ALA A 151 4.76 12.34 -1.48
CA ALA A 151 5.48 11.50 -2.43
C ALA A 151 4.52 10.65 -3.28
N GLN A 152 3.49 10.06 -2.68
CA GLN A 152 2.45 9.29 -3.38
C GLN A 152 1.61 10.17 -4.31
N LYS A 153 1.15 11.34 -3.84
CA LYS A 153 0.40 12.32 -4.64
C LYS A 153 1.22 12.79 -5.84
N MET A 154 2.50 13.05 -5.64
CA MET A 154 3.43 13.48 -6.69
C MET A 154 3.67 12.37 -7.73
N ALA A 155 3.87 11.12 -7.30
CA ALA A 155 4.00 9.97 -8.20
C ALA A 155 2.72 9.73 -9.02
N ARG A 156 1.55 9.92 -8.40
CA ARG A 156 0.25 9.85 -9.08
C ARG A 156 0.10 10.98 -10.09
N ARG A 157 0.43 12.23 -9.72
CA ARG A 157 0.38 13.37 -10.64
C ARG A 157 1.31 13.19 -11.83
N LEU A 158 2.49 12.62 -11.62
CA LEU A 158 3.43 12.28 -12.70
C LEU A 158 2.80 11.32 -13.73
N ALA A 159 2.07 10.30 -13.27
CA ALA A 159 1.35 9.40 -14.16
C ALA A 159 0.13 10.07 -14.82
N GLU A 160 -0.57 10.96 -14.13
CA GLU A 160 -1.71 11.72 -14.67
C GLU A 160 -1.30 12.62 -15.84
N VAL A 161 -0.24 13.43 -15.71
CA VAL A 161 0.25 14.31 -16.79
C VAL A 161 0.74 13.54 -18.01
N ARG A 162 1.27 12.32 -17.79
CA ARG A 162 1.61 11.40 -18.88
C ARG A 162 0.37 10.86 -19.59
N LYS A 163 -0.58 10.30 -18.83
CA LYS A 163 -1.77 9.63 -19.39
C LYS A 163 -2.76 10.61 -20.03
N SER A 164 -2.85 11.82 -19.51
CA SER A 164 -3.67 12.88 -20.12
C SER A 164 -3.10 13.43 -21.44
N GLY A 165 -1.82 13.15 -21.73
CA GLY A 165 -1.13 13.74 -22.88
C GLY A 165 -0.68 15.18 -22.67
N GLU A 166 -0.71 15.70 -21.43
CA GLU A 166 -0.18 17.01 -21.05
C GLU A 166 1.33 17.09 -21.32
N LEU A 167 2.05 15.99 -20.97
CA LEU A 167 3.48 15.82 -21.24
C LEU A 167 3.71 14.51 -22.00
N THR A 168 3.67 14.58 -23.34
CA THR A 168 3.65 13.41 -24.24
C THR A 168 4.95 12.63 -24.30
N TYR A 169 6.07 13.22 -23.89
CA TYR A 169 7.40 12.60 -23.88
C TYR A 169 7.65 11.73 -22.65
N LEU A 170 6.76 11.75 -21.64
CA LEU A 170 6.92 10.92 -20.45
C LEU A 170 6.60 9.46 -20.73
N ARG A 171 7.38 8.57 -20.09
CA ARG A 171 7.20 7.12 -20.10
C ARG A 171 6.78 6.61 -18.72
N PRO A 172 6.34 5.32 -18.60
CA PRO A 172 5.65 4.87 -17.40
C PRO A 172 6.46 4.86 -16.11
N ASP A 173 7.78 4.60 -16.16
CA ASP A 173 8.61 4.46 -14.97
C ASP A 173 8.98 5.81 -14.35
N GLY A 174 8.91 5.87 -13.02
CA GLY A 174 9.29 7.08 -12.30
C GLY A 174 9.31 6.89 -10.79
N LYS A 175 10.03 7.77 -10.11
CA LYS A 175 10.17 7.81 -8.66
C LYS A 175 10.03 9.24 -8.16
N THR A 176 9.51 9.38 -6.96
CA THR A 176 9.41 10.66 -6.25
C THR A 176 9.92 10.50 -4.83
N GLN A 177 10.55 11.55 -4.29
CA GLN A 177 11.00 11.59 -2.91
C GLN A 177 10.77 12.99 -2.37
N VAL A 178 10.23 13.08 -1.16
CA VAL A 178 9.93 14.35 -0.51
C VAL A 178 10.56 14.37 0.87
N THR A 179 11.32 15.42 1.16
CA THR A 179 11.92 15.72 2.46
C THR A 179 11.19 16.89 3.09
N ILE A 180 10.67 16.69 4.30
CA ILE A 180 9.98 17.70 5.10
C ILE A 180 10.89 18.11 6.25
N GLU A 181 10.97 19.42 6.51
CA GLU A 181 11.53 19.95 7.73
C GLU A 181 10.45 20.02 8.81
N TYR A 182 10.75 19.45 9.95
CA TYR A 182 9.92 19.46 11.15
C TYR A 182 10.56 20.32 12.23
N ASP A 183 9.74 20.97 13.03
CA ASP A 183 10.21 21.65 14.24
C ASP A 183 10.55 20.65 15.37
N GLY A 184 11.03 21.19 16.50
CA GLY A 184 11.39 20.37 17.65
C GLY A 184 10.22 19.67 18.35
N GLU A 185 8.98 20.00 18.01
CA GLU A 185 7.76 19.40 18.54
C GLU A 185 7.19 18.35 17.57
N GLY A 186 7.79 18.22 16.36
CA GLY A 186 7.38 17.27 15.34
C GLY A 186 6.28 17.79 14.41
N LYS A 187 6.10 19.11 14.33
CA LYS A 187 5.17 19.75 13.41
C LYS A 187 5.85 20.06 12.08
N PRO A 188 5.24 19.74 10.91
CA PRO A 188 5.78 20.10 9.60
C PRO A 188 5.93 21.63 9.47
N VAL A 189 7.09 22.08 8.98
CA VAL A 189 7.42 23.49 8.77
C VAL A 189 7.42 23.86 7.31
N ARG A 190 8.11 23.09 6.47
CA ARG A 190 8.23 23.32 5.03
C ARG A 190 8.69 22.07 4.29
N VAL A 191 8.50 22.08 2.96
CA VAL A 191 9.21 21.16 2.08
C VAL A 191 10.65 21.65 1.92
N ASP A 192 11.64 20.81 2.24
CA ASP A 192 13.06 21.14 2.07
C ASP A 192 13.60 20.68 0.71
N THR A 193 13.34 19.44 0.34
CA THR A 193 13.89 18.83 -0.87
C THR A 193 12.86 17.97 -1.57
N VAL A 194 12.83 18.04 -2.90
CA VAL A 194 12.05 17.15 -3.76
C VAL A 194 12.96 16.53 -4.81
N VAL A 195 12.89 15.19 -4.95
CA VAL A 195 13.54 14.44 -6.01
C VAL A 195 12.48 13.81 -6.90
N VAL A 196 12.58 14.01 -8.21
CA VAL A 196 11.76 13.35 -9.24
C VAL A 196 12.68 12.69 -10.24
N SER A 197 12.54 11.38 -10.43
CA SER A 197 13.17 10.66 -11.54
C SER A 197 12.07 10.13 -12.44
N THR A 198 12.10 10.50 -13.72
CA THR A 198 11.08 10.09 -14.67
C THR A 198 11.67 9.60 -15.97
N GLN A 199 11.17 8.46 -16.44
CA GLN A 199 11.50 7.91 -17.75
C GLN A 199 10.90 8.81 -18.84
N HIS A 200 11.66 9.04 -19.91
CA HIS A 200 11.30 9.99 -20.96
C HIS A 200 11.78 9.57 -22.35
N ASP A 201 11.25 10.18 -23.38
CA ASP A 201 11.70 10.03 -24.75
C ASP A 201 13.13 10.59 -24.96
N PRO A 202 13.90 10.05 -25.94
CA PRO A 202 15.30 10.41 -26.10
C PRO A 202 15.53 11.85 -26.57
N ASP A 203 14.53 12.49 -27.17
CA ASP A 203 14.69 13.76 -27.91
C ASP A 203 14.33 14.99 -27.07
N VAL A 204 13.89 14.82 -25.80
CA VAL A 204 13.60 15.94 -24.88
C VAL A 204 14.84 16.32 -24.08
N SER A 205 15.08 17.61 -23.89
CA SER A 205 16.20 18.09 -23.08
C SER A 205 15.97 17.95 -21.58
N LEU A 206 17.05 17.83 -20.80
CA LEU A 206 16.95 17.74 -19.33
C LEU A 206 16.44 19.06 -18.72
N GLU A 207 16.75 20.19 -19.34
CA GLU A 207 16.26 21.50 -18.93
C GLU A 207 14.73 21.57 -19.06
N GLN A 208 14.19 21.07 -20.19
CA GLN A 208 12.74 21.01 -20.39
C GLN A 208 12.09 20.08 -19.38
N ILE A 209 12.61 18.86 -19.20
CA ILE A 209 12.10 17.91 -18.20
C ILE A 209 12.09 18.55 -16.81
N ARG A 210 13.18 19.25 -16.43
CA ARG A 210 13.27 19.90 -15.13
C ARG A 210 12.19 20.98 -14.96
N ALA A 211 12.01 21.83 -15.95
CA ALA A 211 11.00 22.89 -15.90
C ALA A 211 9.60 22.31 -15.78
N ASP A 212 9.25 21.34 -16.63
CA ASP A 212 7.94 20.70 -16.66
C ASP A 212 7.64 19.93 -15.38
N MET A 213 8.62 19.21 -14.81
CA MET A 213 8.41 18.52 -13.54
C MET A 213 8.14 19.47 -12.39
N ILE A 214 8.82 20.62 -12.36
CA ILE A 214 8.57 21.63 -11.32
C ILE A 214 7.16 22.22 -11.51
N GLU A 215 6.81 22.65 -12.73
CA GLU A 215 5.56 23.35 -13.02
C GLU A 215 4.33 22.45 -12.95
N HIS A 216 4.38 21.25 -13.55
CA HIS A 216 3.20 20.40 -13.76
C HIS A 216 3.04 19.30 -12.71
N VAL A 217 4.11 18.93 -11.99
CA VAL A 217 4.10 17.80 -11.03
C VAL A 217 4.36 18.26 -9.61
N ILE A 218 5.44 19.02 -9.36
CA ILE A 218 5.89 19.34 -8.01
C ILE A 218 5.03 20.43 -7.38
N LEU A 219 4.99 21.61 -8.00
CA LEU A 219 4.29 22.77 -7.45
C LEU A 219 2.79 22.54 -7.24
N PRO A 220 2.04 21.88 -8.15
CA PRO A 220 0.63 21.57 -7.92
C PRO A 220 0.36 20.60 -6.78
N THR A 221 1.37 19.84 -6.35
CA THR A 221 1.23 18.82 -5.30
C THR A 221 1.57 19.35 -3.90
N ILE A 222 2.42 20.38 -3.81
CA ILE A 222 2.86 20.95 -2.53
C ILE A 222 1.80 21.94 -2.02
N PRO A 223 1.28 21.78 -0.78
CA PRO A 223 0.43 22.78 -0.15
C PRO A 223 1.11 24.16 -0.07
N ALA A 224 0.36 25.22 -0.33
CA ALA A 224 0.91 26.58 -0.43
C ALA A 224 1.63 27.03 0.83
N GLU A 225 1.14 26.63 2.01
CA GLU A 225 1.72 26.93 3.31
C GLU A 225 3.07 26.25 3.57
N LEU A 226 3.36 25.17 2.87
CA LEU A 226 4.61 24.41 2.96
C LEU A 226 5.60 24.75 1.83
N ASN A 227 5.13 25.51 0.83
CA ASN A 227 5.95 26.01 -0.28
C ASN A 227 6.59 27.35 0.10
N CYS A 228 7.40 27.33 1.14
CA CYS A 228 8.10 28.52 1.65
C CYS A 228 9.61 28.24 1.72
N GLY A 229 10.39 29.32 1.46
CA GLY A 229 11.85 29.22 1.40
C GLY A 229 12.37 28.59 0.09
N ASP A 230 13.66 28.23 0.11
CA ASP A 230 14.34 27.68 -1.06
C ASP A 230 14.21 26.15 -1.07
N ILE A 231 13.23 25.64 -1.80
CA ILE A 231 13.10 24.19 -2.03
C ILE A 231 14.18 23.70 -3.00
N LYS A 232 14.89 22.65 -2.62
CA LYS A 232 15.88 22.00 -3.48
C LYS A 232 15.19 21.01 -4.42
N TYR A 233 15.27 21.26 -5.73
CA TYR A 233 14.68 20.37 -6.75
C TYR A 233 15.78 19.56 -7.44
N PHE A 234 15.68 18.24 -7.36
CA PHE A 234 16.51 17.29 -8.09
C PHE A 234 15.63 16.53 -9.09
N VAL A 235 15.71 16.89 -10.37
CA VAL A 235 14.98 16.23 -11.44
C VAL A 235 15.97 15.49 -12.34
N ASN A 236 15.79 14.18 -12.48
CA ASN A 236 16.71 13.29 -13.21
C ASN A 236 18.19 13.60 -12.92
N PRO A 237 18.65 13.60 -11.65
CA PRO A 237 19.98 14.08 -11.27
C PRO A 237 21.11 13.24 -11.88
N THR A 238 20.83 12.00 -12.29
CA THR A 238 21.77 11.14 -13.02
C THR A 238 21.85 11.47 -14.51
N GLY A 239 21.00 12.36 -15.02
CA GLY A 239 20.89 12.73 -16.41
C GLY A 239 19.82 11.94 -17.16
N ARG A 240 20.17 11.29 -18.28
CA ARG A 240 19.23 10.64 -19.19
C ARG A 240 18.60 9.39 -18.58
N PHE A 241 17.24 9.31 -18.63
CA PHE A 241 16.47 8.16 -18.15
C PHE A 241 15.50 7.69 -19.26
N VAL A 242 16.03 7.19 -20.36
CA VAL A 242 15.26 6.67 -21.51
C VAL A 242 14.95 5.19 -21.34
N LYS A 243 15.91 4.39 -20.88
CA LYS A 243 15.70 2.97 -20.56
C LYS A 243 15.19 2.87 -19.14
N GLY A 244 13.98 2.37 -18.95
CA GLY A 244 13.31 2.22 -17.66
C GLY A 244 12.39 1.00 -17.65
N GLY A 245 11.62 0.87 -16.55
CA GLY A 245 10.71 -0.25 -16.36
C GLY A 245 11.42 -1.61 -16.30
N PRO A 246 10.69 -2.72 -16.54
CA PRO A 246 11.25 -4.07 -16.49
C PRO A 246 12.44 -4.32 -17.43
N ALA A 247 12.62 -3.47 -18.44
CA ALA A 247 13.78 -3.55 -19.34
C ALA A 247 15.07 -3.04 -18.71
N ALA A 248 14.99 -2.22 -17.68
CA ALA A 248 16.16 -1.62 -17.01
C ALA A 248 16.45 -2.28 -15.66
N ASP A 249 15.42 -2.64 -14.92
CA ASP A 249 15.51 -3.24 -13.60
C ASP A 249 14.43 -4.30 -13.42
N SER A 250 14.75 -5.37 -12.69
CA SER A 250 13.80 -6.44 -12.44
C SER A 250 12.81 -6.08 -11.34
N GLY A 251 11.53 -6.36 -11.59
CA GLY A 251 10.46 -6.22 -10.63
C GLY A 251 10.09 -7.53 -9.95
N LEU A 252 9.58 -7.43 -8.73
CA LEU A 252 9.02 -8.54 -7.97
C LEU A 252 7.88 -8.02 -7.09
N THR A 253 6.81 -8.80 -6.98
CA THR A 253 5.70 -8.53 -6.06
C THR A 253 6.20 -8.38 -4.63
N GLY A 254 5.74 -7.34 -3.93
CA GLY A 254 6.03 -7.15 -2.52
C GLY A 254 7.39 -6.52 -2.18
N ARG A 255 8.06 -5.88 -3.14
CA ARG A 255 9.34 -5.17 -2.90
C ARG A 255 9.20 -3.68 -2.63
N LYS A 256 7.99 -3.15 -2.50
CA LYS A 256 7.70 -1.73 -2.20
C LYS A 256 6.82 -1.55 -0.98
N ILE A 257 6.99 -2.42 0.03
CA ILE A 257 6.13 -2.49 1.21
C ILE A 257 6.11 -1.21 2.05
N ILE A 258 7.20 -0.45 2.07
CA ILE A 258 7.27 0.83 2.78
C ILE A 258 6.56 1.93 2.00
N VAL A 259 6.63 1.92 0.67
CA VAL A 259 5.84 2.80 -0.22
C VAL A 259 4.34 2.49 -0.09
N ASP A 260 3.98 1.22 0.07
CA ASP A 260 2.60 0.76 0.23
C ASP A 260 1.97 1.20 1.54
N THR A 261 2.77 1.52 2.55
CA THR A 261 2.34 1.84 3.91
C THR A 261 2.63 3.29 4.31
N TYR A 262 3.60 3.53 5.17
CA TYR A 262 3.76 4.83 5.85
C TYR A 262 5.09 5.53 5.55
N GLY A 263 5.83 5.09 4.52
CA GLY A 263 7.06 5.76 4.07
C GLY A 263 8.17 5.84 5.11
N GLY A 264 8.21 4.91 6.05
CA GLY A 264 9.20 4.87 7.13
C GLY A 264 8.78 5.54 8.42
N SER A 265 7.60 6.17 8.49
CA SER A 265 7.08 6.80 9.72
C SER A 265 6.61 5.78 10.77
N ALA A 266 6.37 4.54 10.36
CA ALA A 266 6.02 3.42 11.24
C ALA A 266 6.83 2.17 10.89
N PRO A 267 6.99 1.22 11.83
CA PRO A 267 7.51 -0.11 11.54
C PRO A 267 6.66 -0.85 10.51
N HIS A 268 7.22 -1.92 9.95
CA HIS A 268 6.54 -2.86 9.06
C HIS A 268 6.79 -4.29 9.52
N GLY A 269 5.79 -5.15 9.43
CA GLY A 269 5.92 -6.57 9.81
C GLY A 269 6.69 -7.43 8.82
N GLY A 270 6.91 -6.93 7.60
CA GLY A 270 7.65 -7.60 6.52
C GLY A 270 6.78 -8.26 5.46
N GLY A 271 5.51 -8.57 5.75
CA GLY A 271 4.59 -9.18 4.80
C GLY A 271 4.09 -8.21 3.73
N CYS A 272 4.13 -8.61 2.46
CA CYS A 272 3.54 -7.84 1.37
C CYS A 272 2.02 -8.03 1.29
N PHE A 273 1.35 -7.14 0.55
CA PHE A 273 -0.10 -7.16 0.37
C PHE A 273 -0.52 -7.78 -0.97
N SER A 274 0.06 -7.27 -2.07
CA SER A 274 -0.36 -7.62 -3.42
C SER A 274 -0.31 -9.12 -3.69
N GLY A 275 -1.33 -9.63 -4.37
CA GLY A 275 -1.48 -11.03 -4.72
C GLY A 275 -2.04 -11.93 -3.60
N LYS A 276 -2.27 -11.40 -2.40
CA LYS A 276 -2.81 -12.14 -1.25
C LYS A 276 -4.30 -11.89 -1.07
N ASP A 277 -5.10 -12.96 -0.99
CA ASP A 277 -6.50 -12.86 -0.58
C ASP A 277 -6.64 -12.48 0.90
N PRO A 278 -7.83 -12.03 1.37
CA PRO A 278 -7.98 -11.48 2.71
C PRO A 278 -7.84 -12.48 3.87
N THR A 279 -7.72 -13.77 3.62
CA THR A 279 -7.40 -14.75 4.68
C THR A 279 -5.96 -14.62 5.16
N LYS A 280 -5.09 -14.01 4.36
CA LYS A 280 -3.70 -13.71 4.71
C LYS A 280 -3.67 -12.45 5.58
N VAL A 281 -3.34 -12.65 6.86
CA VAL A 281 -3.32 -11.58 7.88
C VAL A 281 -2.29 -10.48 7.60
N ASP A 282 -1.23 -10.77 6.86
CA ASP A 282 -0.29 -9.75 6.38
C ASP A 282 -1.03 -8.58 5.71
N ARG A 283 -2.06 -8.88 4.94
CA ARG A 283 -2.89 -7.89 4.27
C ARG A 283 -4.05 -7.43 5.14
N SER A 284 -4.94 -8.33 5.54
CA SER A 284 -6.19 -8.00 6.22
C SER A 284 -5.97 -7.36 7.59
N ALA A 285 -5.07 -7.90 8.40
CA ALA A 285 -4.79 -7.35 9.71
C ALA A 285 -3.99 -6.04 9.66
N THR A 286 -3.18 -5.80 8.62
CA THR A 286 -2.56 -4.49 8.43
C THR A 286 -3.61 -3.42 8.10
N TYR A 287 -4.62 -3.75 7.29
CA TYR A 287 -5.74 -2.84 7.04
C TYR A 287 -6.58 -2.60 8.30
N ALA A 288 -6.83 -3.64 9.11
CA ALA A 288 -7.50 -3.49 10.40
C ALA A 288 -6.69 -2.62 11.37
N ALA A 289 -5.38 -2.81 11.46
CA ALA A 289 -4.50 -1.99 12.29
C ALA A 289 -4.53 -0.51 11.85
N ARG A 290 -4.58 -0.22 10.52
CA ARG A 290 -4.79 1.14 10.00
C ARG A 290 -6.14 1.68 10.43
N TRP A 291 -7.22 0.91 10.29
CA TRP A 291 -8.56 1.32 10.71
C TRP A 291 -8.60 1.70 12.19
N VAL A 292 -7.99 0.89 13.06
CA VAL A 292 -7.87 1.19 14.51
C VAL A 292 -7.10 2.48 14.74
N ALA A 293 -5.87 2.59 14.18
CA ALA A 293 -5.02 3.77 14.38
C ALA A 293 -5.69 5.06 13.89
N LYS A 294 -6.35 5.00 12.72
CA LYS A 294 -7.07 6.14 12.15
C LYS A 294 -8.23 6.59 13.03
N ASN A 295 -9.01 5.66 13.57
CA ASN A 295 -10.12 5.98 14.46
C ASN A 295 -9.65 6.58 15.81
N ILE A 296 -8.51 6.15 16.35
CA ILE A 296 -7.93 6.75 17.57
C ILE A 296 -7.57 8.22 17.33
N VAL A 297 -6.91 8.52 16.21
CA VAL A 297 -6.52 9.91 15.87
C VAL A 297 -7.76 10.74 15.51
N ALA A 298 -8.68 10.22 14.72
CA ALA A 298 -9.93 10.89 14.36
C ALA A 298 -10.84 11.17 15.57
N ALA A 299 -10.77 10.34 16.62
CA ALA A 299 -11.47 10.56 17.89
C ALA A 299 -10.85 11.68 18.73
N GLY A 300 -9.71 12.25 18.35
CA GLY A 300 -8.95 13.22 19.14
C GLY A 300 -8.30 12.60 20.38
N LEU A 301 -8.12 11.28 20.40
CA LEU A 301 -7.50 10.56 21.51
C LEU A 301 -5.97 10.58 21.47
N ALA A 302 -5.38 10.88 20.31
CA ALA A 302 -3.95 11.11 20.15
C ALA A 302 -3.68 11.94 18.87
N HIS A 303 -2.53 12.64 18.79
CA HIS A 303 -2.05 13.29 17.57
C HIS A 303 -1.39 12.31 16.61
N ARG A 304 -0.80 11.24 17.13
CA ARG A 304 -0.25 10.12 16.35
C ARG A 304 -0.42 8.83 17.12
N CYS A 305 -0.69 7.78 16.39
CA CYS A 305 -0.95 6.46 16.97
C CYS A 305 -0.37 5.35 16.08
N GLN A 306 0.34 4.44 16.72
CA GLN A 306 0.81 3.17 16.14
C GLN A 306 0.06 2.03 16.82
N VAL A 307 -0.40 1.09 16.01
CA VAL A 307 -1.04 -0.16 16.48
C VAL A 307 -0.23 -1.33 15.97
N GLN A 308 0.09 -2.29 16.84
CA GLN A 308 0.67 -3.56 16.45
C GLN A 308 -0.32 -4.69 16.76
N LEU A 309 -0.55 -5.54 15.78
CA LEU A 309 -1.29 -6.79 15.91
C LEU A 309 -0.33 -7.96 15.67
N ALA A 310 -0.49 -9.05 16.40
CA ALA A 310 0.27 -10.27 16.17
C ALA A 310 -0.65 -11.49 16.18
N TYR A 311 -0.36 -12.46 15.29
CA TYR A 311 -1.12 -13.69 15.14
C TYR A 311 -0.21 -14.91 15.16
N ALA A 312 -0.79 -16.05 15.54
CA ALA A 312 -0.23 -17.38 15.33
C ALA A 312 -1.03 -18.10 14.25
N ILE A 313 -0.37 -18.85 13.37
CA ILE A 313 -1.03 -19.60 12.30
C ILE A 313 -2.13 -20.51 12.86
N GLY A 314 -3.30 -20.53 12.25
CA GLY A 314 -4.42 -21.36 12.64
C GLY A 314 -5.18 -20.90 13.90
N VAL A 315 -4.77 -19.81 14.55
CA VAL A 315 -5.44 -19.24 15.74
C VAL A 315 -6.29 -18.05 15.31
N ALA A 316 -7.55 -17.98 15.76
CA ALA A 316 -8.44 -16.88 15.40
C ALA A 316 -8.14 -15.60 16.19
N ASN A 317 -7.90 -15.73 17.51
CA ASN A 317 -7.65 -14.55 18.32
C ASN A 317 -6.22 -14.01 18.10
N PRO A 318 -6.03 -12.66 18.04
CA PRO A 318 -4.69 -12.10 18.02
C PRO A 318 -3.93 -12.47 19.31
N VAL A 319 -2.66 -12.83 19.14
CA VAL A 319 -1.75 -13.13 20.26
C VAL A 319 -1.47 -11.87 21.09
N SER A 320 -1.40 -10.72 20.44
CA SER A 320 -1.23 -9.43 21.09
C SER A 320 -1.82 -8.28 20.29
N VAL A 321 -2.29 -7.27 21.05
CA VAL A 321 -2.73 -5.96 20.54
C VAL A 321 -1.98 -4.90 21.34
N ASN A 322 -1.14 -4.12 20.69
CA ASN A 322 -0.38 -3.05 21.32
C ASN A 322 -0.71 -1.70 20.67
N VAL A 323 -0.87 -0.67 21.49
CA VAL A 323 -1.13 0.71 21.06
C VAL A 323 -0.06 1.60 21.65
N THR A 324 0.51 2.48 20.84
CA THR A 324 1.52 3.46 21.25
C THR A 324 1.16 4.83 20.68
N THR A 325 1.00 5.83 21.53
CA THR A 325 0.68 7.20 21.13
C THR A 325 1.89 8.15 21.16
N PHE A 326 3.06 7.64 21.46
CA PHE A 326 4.31 8.42 21.56
C PHE A 326 4.21 9.63 22.51
N GLY A 327 3.43 9.49 23.58
CA GLY A 327 3.19 10.55 24.55
C GLY A 327 2.21 11.65 24.10
N THR A 328 1.52 11.46 22.97
CA THR A 328 0.51 12.41 22.47
C THR A 328 -0.93 12.03 22.86
N GLY A 329 -1.10 10.90 23.57
CA GLY A 329 -2.41 10.40 23.97
C GLY A 329 -3.08 11.27 25.03
N SER A 330 -4.40 11.49 24.90
CA SER A 330 -5.25 12.14 25.90
C SER A 330 -5.57 11.21 27.08
N VAL A 331 -5.39 9.90 26.89
CA VAL A 331 -5.49 8.84 27.91
C VAL A 331 -4.27 7.93 27.81
N PRO A 332 -3.93 7.15 28.86
CA PRO A 332 -2.80 6.22 28.82
C PRO A 332 -2.95 5.14 27.73
N ASP A 333 -1.84 4.75 27.10
CA ASP A 333 -1.83 3.74 26.01
C ASP A 333 -2.50 2.41 26.39
N HIS A 334 -2.39 1.96 27.63
CA HIS A 334 -3.04 0.72 28.08
C HIS A 334 -4.58 0.86 28.16
N VAL A 335 -5.12 2.05 28.39
CA VAL A 335 -6.56 2.35 28.35
C VAL A 335 -7.03 2.27 26.90
N LEU A 336 -6.26 2.86 25.96
CA LEU A 336 -6.53 2.75 24.52
C LEU A 336 -6.51 1.30 24.06
N ALA A 337 -5.49 0.53 24.44
CA ALA A 337 -5.41 -0.88 24.05
C ALA A 337 -6.61 -1.70 24.55
N LYS A 338 -7.10 -1.42 25.76
CA LYS A 338 -8.33 -2.03 26.29
C LYS A 338 -9.55 -1.62 25.48
N ALA A 339 -9.73 -0.33 25.21
CA ALA A 339 -10.84 0.20 24.40
C ALA A 339 -10.83 -0.37 22.98
N VAL A 340 -9.66 -0.56 22.37
CA VAL A 340 -9.52 -1.21 21.06
C VAL A 340 -10.10 -2.63 21.09
N ASN A 341 -9.74 -3.45 22.09
CA ASN A 341 -10.27 -4.81 22.24
C ASN A 341 -11.79 -4.86 22.53
N GLU A 342 -12.36 -3.77 23.06
CA GLU A 342 -13.81 -3.69 23.30
C GLU A 342 -14.58 -3.23 22.05
N VAL A 343 -13.96 -2.42 21.19
CA VAL A 343 -14.64 -1.76 20.06
C VAL A 343 -14.44 -2.50 18.74
N PHE A 344 -13.28 -3.19 18.57
CA PHE A 344 -12.92 -3.86 17.33
C PHE A 344 -12.80 -5.37 17.56
N ASP A 345 -13.43 -6.12 16.67
CA ASP A 345 -13.16 -7.55 16.56
C ASP A 345 -12.01 -7.76 15.57
N LEU A 346 -10.86 -8.15 16.10
CA LEU A 346 -9.62 -8.30 15.33
C LEU A 346 -9.33 -9.75 14.92
N ARG A 347 -10.33 -10.63 14.99
CA ARG A 347 -10.24 -11.99 14.45
C ARG A 347 -10.31 -11.95 12.91
N PRO A 348 -9.59 -12.82 12.16
CA PRO A 348 -9.52 -12.77 10.70
C PRO A 348 -10.90 -12.73 10.02
N SER A 349 -11.85 -13.59 10.41
CA SER A 349 -13.19 -13.60 9.82
C SER A 349 -13.96 -12.30 10.06
N ALA A 350 -13.85 -11.73 11.26
CA ALA A 350 -14.47 -10.45 11.60
C ALA A 350 -13.87 -9.29 10.80
N ILE A 351 -12.54 -9.24 10.66
CA ILE A 351 -11.85 -8.25 9.84
C ILE A 351 -12.33 -8.31 8.39
N ILE A 352 -12.41 -9.51 7.81
CA ILE A 352 -12.85 -9.73 6.43
C ILE A 352 -14.29 -9.21 6.26
N ARG A 353 -15.16 -9.49 7.21
CA ARG A 353 -16.56 -9.03 7.22
C ARG A 353 -16.66 -7.51 7.38
N ASP A 354 -16.04 -6.96 8.42
CA ASP A 354 -16.20 -5.55 8.81
C ASP A 354 -15.56 -4.59 7.81
N LEU A 355 -14.48 -5.00 7.17
CA LEU A 355 -13.79 -4.25 6.12
C LEU A 355 -14.24 -4.63 4.70
N ASP A 356 -15.18 -5.58 4.56
CA ASP A 356 -15.76 -6.03 3.27
C ASP A 356 -14.67 -6.44 2.24
N LEU A 357 -13.72 -7.26 2.68
CA LEU A 357 -12.50 -7.56 1.93
C LEU A 357 -12.65 -8.62 0.83
N ARG A 358 -13.82 -9.24 0.65
CA ARG A 358 -14.03 -10.24 -0.41
C ARG A 358 -14.44 -9.64 -1.77
N LYS A 359 -14.36 -8.31 -1.90
CA LYS A 359 -14.64 -7.58 -3.14
C LYS A 359 -13.39 -7.41 -4.01
N PRO A 360 -13.53 -7.31 -5.32
CA PRO A 360 -12.41 -7.04 -6.24
C PRO A 360 -12.02 -5.55 -6.18
N ILE A 361 -11.26 -5.15 -5.17
CA ILE A 361 -10.86 -3.77 -4.90
C ILE A 361 -9.34 -3.56 -4.94
N TYR A 362 -8.56 -4.62 -5.12
CA TYR A 362 -7.14 -4.68 -4.78
C TYR A 362 -6.22 -4.08 -5.83
N ARG A 363 -6.48 -4.31 -7.12
CA ARG A 363 -5.66 -3.77 -8.20
C ARG A 363 -5.49 -2.26 -8.14
N ARG A 364 -6.55 -1.53 -7.76
CA ARG A 364 -6.52 -0.07 -7.63
C ARG A 364 -5.66 0.43 -6.47
N LEU A 365 -5.34 -0.44 -5.53
CA LEU A 365 -4.50 -0.16 -4.36
C LEU A 365 -3.02 -0.43 -4.63
N ALA A 366 -2.72 -1.30 -5.59
CA ALA A 366 -1.38 -1.78 -5.86
C ALA A 366 -0.37 -0.69 -6.31
N ALA A 367 -0.84 0.53 -6.58
CA ALA A 367 0.00 1.69 -6.86
C ALA A 367 -0.47 2.90 -6.03
N TYR A 368 0.50 3.76 -5.67
CA TYR A 368 0.27 5.01 -4.92
C TYR A 368 -0.19 4.83 -3.47
N GLY A 369 0.18 3.70 -2.85
CA GLY A 369 -0.09 3.37 -1.45
C GLY A 369 -1.44 2.71 -1.20
N HIS A 370 -1.52 1.93 -0.12
CA HIS A 370 -2.74 1.25 0.32
C HIS A 370 -3.47 2.04 1.42
N MET A 371 -2.80 3.00 2.05
CA MET A 371 -3.31 3.81 3.15
C MET A 371 -3.56 5.25 2.70
N GLY A 372 -4.50 5.95 3.35
CA GLY A 372 -4.91 7.30 2.96
C GLY A 372 -5.72 7.34 1.66
N ARG A 373 -6.32 6.22 1.25
CA ARG A 373 -7.04 6.07 -0.02
C ARG A 373 -8.54 6.25 0.13
N GLU A 374 -8.95 7.38 0.72
CA GLU A 374 -10.37 7.77 0.83
C GLU A 374 -11.05 7.92 -0.54
N ASP A 375 -10.26 8.28 -1.57
CA ASP A 375 -10.69 8.35 -2.96
C ASP A 375 -11.24 7.03 -3.52
N LEU A 376 -10.83 5.89 -2.95
CA LEU A 376 -11.29 4.57 -3.34
C LEU A 376 -12.46 4.04 -2.50
N GLY A 377 -12.85 4.75 -1.44
CA GLY A 377 -13.96 4.38 -0.56
C GLY A 377 -13.71 3.10 0.25
N VAL A 378 -12.46 2.76 0.51
CA VAL A 378 -12.06 1.54 1.23
C VAL A 378 -12.42 1.61 2.71
N ALA A 379 -12.82 0.48 3.29
CA ALA A 379 -13.43 0.45 4.62
C ALA A 379 -12.45 0.81 5.75
N TRP A 380 -11.17 0.49 5.62
CA TRP A 380 -10.15 0.80 6.65
C TRP A 380 -9.78 2.28 6.75
N GLU A 381 -10.26 3.10 5.82
CA GLU A 381 -10.13 4.57 5.91
C GLU A 381 -11.34 5.25 6.57
N LYS A 382 -12.38 4.50 6.97
CA LYS A 382 -13.53 5.05 7.70
C LYS A 382 -13.16 5.39 9.14
N THR A 383 -13.79 6.44 9.66
CA THR A 383 -13.65 6.90 11.06
C THR A 383 -14.92 6.61 11.88
N ASP A 384 -15.60 5.54 11.53
CA ASP A 384 -16.93 5.13 12.04
C ASP A 384 -16.92 4.58 13.47
N ARG A 385 -15.75 4.31 14.04
CA ARG A 385 -15.56 3.82 15.42
C ARG A 385 -15.06 4.89 16.39
N ALA A 386 -14.80 6.12 15.92
CA ALA A 386 -14.23 7.19 16.74
C ALA A 386 -15.08 7.51 17.98
N SER A 387 -16.42 7.60 17.84
CA SER A 387 -17.32 7.85 18.98
C SER A 387 -17.34 6.69 19.97
N ALA A 388 -17.33 5.43 19.49
CA ALA A 388 -17.30 4.25 20.35
C ALA A 388 -16.00 4.18 21.16
N LEU A 389 -14.86 4.51 20.55
CA LEU A 389 -13.56 4.59 21.25
C LEU A 389 -13.56 5.64 22.36
N ARG A 390 -14.12 6.84 22.12
CA ARG A 390 -14.25 7.87 23.16
C ARG A 390 -15.06 7.33 24.34
N THR A 391 -16.20 6.73 24.07
CA THR A 391 -17.06 6.14 25.11
C THR A 391 -16.32 5.05 25.90
N ALA A 392 -15.63 4.14 25.23
CA ALA A 392 -14.86 3.07 25.87
C ALA A 392 -13.67 3.61 26.69
N CYS A 393 -13.12 4.76 26.33
CA CYS A 393 -12.08 5.47 27.09
C CYS A 393 -12.62 6.32 28.23
N GLY A 394 -13.93 6.53 28.32
CA GLY A 394 -14.57 7.35 29.35
C GLY A 394 -14.41 8.87 29.15
N VAL A 395 -14.25 9.32 27.88
CA VAL A 395 -14.03 10.74 27.53
C VAL A 395 -14.93 11.19 26.37
#